data_71cfbe9de7c69ba82381bd96e9c8e087
#
_entry.id   71cfbe9de7c69ba82381bd96e9c8e087
#
_cell.length_a   1.000
_cell.length_b   1.000
_cell.length_c   1.000
_cell.angle_alpha   90.00
_cell.angle_beta   90.00
_cell.angle_gamma   90.00
#
_symmetry.space_group_name_H-M   'P 1'
#
loop_
_entity.id
_entity.type
_entity.pdbx_description
1 polymer ?
#
loop_
_entity_poly.entity_id
_entity_poly.type
_entity_poly.pdbx_seq_one_letter_code
_entity_poly.pdbx_strand_id
1 'polypeptide(L)'
;MPAPTPPVRRIAVRSGGHCYENFVCGDDVAVIIDISAMDRVYHDATMDAYCLEAGASNWHIATQLYRRHGLALPGGSCYSVGAGGHISAGGFGPLSRLHGLTVDHLYAVEVVTVRDRTRAAVTVARRDSTDESLRDLWWAHTGAGGGNFGVITRYWFRDLAQPPAQVLLCTIAWEWKLFEKHPDRFRSLVDRYGRFFQDEHSGGDSDFPWPYGHWDVFTLLKLNHRKAGKGGLIVQLDGDRADSPDRLERFLDYLAPERDYPRSTLDRRTGEHPALEALYIPTRLPWLTATQNLNESGPSRCGTYKSAYHTAAFTERQLQVIYQHLTDPRYANDQALLQMDSYGGRINDIPPDATAVPQRSSVLKLQTYWTWDKDANFDGVHDYLDARADPTIAQPHLDWIRSFYADMYQPTGGVPAVPSSAAPAAGHTTDGCYIGYCDADLSDPAINPPANGQPWHRLYYKDSYQKLQATKAHWDPRNVFRHRQSIRLPGAGQLTAESPPAAGGAG
;
A
#
# COMPACT_ATOMS: atom_id res chain seq x y z
N MET A 1 29.85 -32.25 15.90
CA MET A 1 29.59 -30.90 15.38
C MET A 1 29.01 -30.08 16.50
N PRO A 2 29.43 -28.82 16.73
CA PRO A 2 28.76 -27.99 17.74
C PRO A 2 27.30 -27.82 17.37
N ALA A 3 26.40 -27.86 18.36
CA ALA A 3 24.99 -27.63 18.14
C ALA A 3 24.79 -26.26 17.44
N PRO A 4 23.90 -26.14 16.45
CA PRO A 4 23.64 -24.86 15.80
C PRO A 4 23.22 -23.85 16.85
N THR A 5 23.85 -22.68 16.84
CA THR A 5 23.49 -21.57 17.74
C THR A 5 22.01 -21.23 17.49
N PRO A 6 21.16 -21.27 18.53
CA PRO A 6 19.76 -20.95 18.33
C PRO A 6 19.62 -19.56 17.74
N PRO A 7 18.68 -19.33 16.81
CA PRO A 7 18.48 -18.03 16.19
C PRO A 7 18.21 -16.95 17.25
N VAL A 8 18.83 -15.78 17.10
CA VAL A 8 18.64 -14.64 18.00
C VAL A 8 17.20 -14.18 17.87
N ARG A 9 16.38 -14.53 18.86
CA ARG A 9 14.96 -14.19 18.87
C ARG A 9 14.76 -12.67 19.01
N ARG A 10 13.71 -12.17 18.43
CA ARG A 10 13.37 -10.74 18.40
C ARG A 10 11.99 -10.44 18.97
N ILE A 11 11.73 -9.16 19.21
CA ILE A 11 10.42 -8.63 19.60
C ILE A 11 9.73 -8.12 18.34
N ALA A 12 8.45 -8.38 18.22
CA ALA A 12 7.57 -7.79 17.20
C ALA A 12 6.46 -6.97 17.86
N VAL A 13 5.89 -6.02 17.12
CA VAL A 13 4.76 -5.21 17.55
C VAL A 13 3.59 -5.45 16.60
N ARG A 14 2.41 -5.70 17.14
CA ARG A 14 1.16 -5.87 16.41
C ARG A 14 0.18 -4.76 16.77
N SER A 15 -0.36 -4.08 15.74
CA SER A 15 -1.53 -3.20 15.80
C SER A 15 -2.74 -3.93 15.21
N GLY A 16 -3.12 -3.69 13.93
CA GLY A 16 -4.22 -4.38 13.25
C GLY A 16 -3.89 -5.77 12.70
N GLY A 17 -2.60 -6.14 12.60
CA GLY A 17 -2.20 -7.48 12.13
C GLY A 17 -2.29 -7.69 10.62
N HIS A 18 -2.26 -6.64 9.80
CA HIS A 18 -2.40 -6.70 8.34
C HIS A 18 -1.09 -6.93 7.55
N CYS A 19 0.03 -7.21 8.21
CA CYS A 19 1.28 -7.53 7.51
C CYS A 19 1.22 -8.97 6.96
N TYR A 20 1.31 -9.15 5.65
CA TYR A 20 1.33 -10.48 5.01
C TYR A 20 2.68 -11.19 5.15
N GLU A 21 3.75 -10.44 5.44
CA GLU A 21 5.07 -11.00 5.66
C GLU A 21 5.25 -11.51 7.09
N ASN A 22 6.20 -12.41 7.32
CA ASN A 22 6.51 -12.99 8.63
C ASN A 22 7.11 -12.00 9.64
N PHE A 23 6.95 -10.70 9.44
CA PHE A 23 7.60 -9.69 10.29
C PHE A 23 7.03 -9.65 11.69
N VAL A 24 5.77 -10.06 11.88
CA VAL A 24 5.12 -10.05 13.19
C VAL A 24 5.05 -11.45 13.80
N CYS A 25 4.79 -12.48 13.01
CA CYS A 25 4.51 -13.84 13.49
C CYS A 25 5.53 -14.87 12.99
N GLY A 26 6.75 -14.48 12.63
CA GLY A 26 7.80 -15.40 12.19
C GLY A 26 8.36 -16.26 13.33
N ASP A 27 8.99 -17.39 13.01
CA ASP A 27 9.56 -18.35 13.97
C ASP A 27 10.68 -17.75 14.82
N ASP A 28 11.30 -16.65 14.35
CA ASP A 28 12.31 -15.87 15.04
C ASP A 28 11.74 -14.88 16.07
N VAL A 29 10.40 -14.74 16.17
CA VAL A 29 9.74 -13.86 17.12
C VAL A 29 9.58 -14.55 18.46
N ALA A 30 10.17 -13.98 19.52
CA ALA A 30 10.02 -14.48 20.89
C ALA A 30 8.82 -13.87 21.63
N VAL A 31 8.53 -12.60 21.32
CA VAL A 31 7.47 -11.83 22.01
C VAL A 31 6.77 -10.94 20.98
N ILE A 32 5.45 -10.98 20.98
CA ILE A 32 4.59 -10.04 20.27
C ILE A 32 4.01 -9.07 21.29
N ILE A 33 4.30 -7.77 21.13
CA ILE A 33 3.66 -6.70 21.89
C ILE A 33 2.39 -6.32 21.11
N ASP A 34 1.24 -6.73 21.63
CA ASP A 34 -0.06 -6.40 21.03
C ASP A 34 -0.57 -5.08 21.62
N ILE A 35 -0.69 -4.05 20.78
CA ILE A 35 -1.17 -2.72 21.15
C ILE A 35 -2.60 -2.46 20.69
N SER A 36 -3.33 -3.47 20.22
CA SER A 36 -4.69 -3.32 19.68
C SER A 36 -5.70 -2.77 20.69
N ALA A 37 -5.46 -2.95 21.99
CA ALA A 37 -6.28 -2.39 23.06
C ALA A 37 -6.04 -0.88 23.34
N MET A 38 -5.00 -0.28 22.72
CA MET A 38 -4.75 1.16 22.77
C MET A 38 -5.45 1.81 21.56
N ASP A 39 -6.76 2.02 21.65
CA ASP A 39 -7.59 2.36 20.50
C ASP A 39 -8.35 3.69 20.63
N ARG A 40 -8.07 4.50 21.66
CA ARG A 40 -8.78 5.76 21.87
C ARG A 40 -8.47 6.79 20.79
N VAL A 41 -9.52 7.58 20.46
CA VAL A 41 -9.46 8.72 19.52
C VAL A 41 -10.11 9.91 20.22
N TYR A 42 -9.35 11.00 20.42
CA TYR A 42 -9.82 12.17 21.17
C TYR A 42 -9.06 13.45 20.80
N HIS A 43 -9.62 14.61 21.12
CA HIS A 43 -8.89 15.86 21.07
C HIS A 43 -8.07 16.05 22.36
N ASP A 44 -6.75 16.19 22.20
CA ASP A 44 -5.82 16.46 23.30
C ASP A 44 -5.62 17.98 23.43
N ALA A 45 -6.22 18.58 24.45
CA ALA A 45 -6.14 20.03 24.66
C ALA A 45 -4.72 20.50 25.01
N THR A 46 -3.87 19.66 25.59
CA THR A 46 -2.47 19.99 25.90
C THR A 46 -1.62 20.12 24.64
N MET A 47 -1.87 19.24 23.69
CA MET A 47 -1.18 19.21 22.41
C MET A 47 -1.87 20.10 21.36
N ASP A 48 -3.10 20.55 21.63
CA ASP A 48 -4.00 21.20 20.66
C ASP A 48 -4.02 20.43 19.33
N ALA A 49 -4.34 19.13 19.44
CA ALA A 49 -4.27 18.18 18.34
C ALA A 49 -5.20 16.97 18.58
N TYR A 50 -5.56 16.28 17.53
CA TYR A 50 -6.32 15.04 17.60
C TYR A 50 -5.38 13.86 17.85
N CYS A 51 -5.56 13.20 18.98
CA CYS A 51 -4.78 12.04 19.37
C CYS A 51 -5.45 10.75 18.90
N LEU A 52 -4.68 9.89 18.25
CA LEU A 52 -5.05 8.54 17.86
C LEU A 52 -4.10 7.56 18.55
N GLU A 53 -4.61 6.67 19.37
CA GLU A 53 -3.81 5.58 19.91
C GLU A 53 -3.51 4.55 18.81
N ALA A 54 -2.30 4.01 18.79
CA ALA A 54 -1.76 3.28 17.64
C ALA A 54 -2.41 1.91 17.37
N GLY A 55 -3.22 1.41 18.30
CA GLY A 55 -4.06 0.22 18.10
C GLY A 55 -5.42 0.51 17.46
N ALA A 56 -5.83 1.79 17.35
CA ALA A 56 -7.10 2.16 16.76
C ALA A 56 -7.20 1.68 15.29
N SER A 57 -8.34 1.10 14.93
CA SER A 57 -8.61 0.69 13.55
C SER A 57 -9.08 1.86 12.69
N ASN A 58 -8.91 1.75 11.36
CA ASN A 58 -9.39 2.78 10.43
C ASN A 58 -10.88 3.08 10.62
N TRP A 59 -11.71 2.06 10.88
CA TRP A 59 -13.12 2.26 11.19
C TRP A 59 -13.35 3.08 12.46
N HIS A 60 -12.63 2.75 13.52
CA HIS A 60 -12.75 3.46 14.78
C HIS A 60 -12.33 4.94 14.60
N ILE A 61 -11.21 5.18 13.93
CA ILE A 61 -10.72 6.52 13.61
C ILE A 61 -11.75 7.30 12.80
N ALA A 62 -12.21 6.74 11.67
CA ALA A 62 -13.16 7.39 10.79
C ALA A 62 -14.46 7.76 11.53
N THR A 63 -15.00 6.84 12.34
CA THR A 63 -16.25 7.09 13.07
C THR A 63 -16.09 8.13 14.18
N GLN A 64 -14.99 8.09 14.95
CA GLN A 64 -14.78 9.02 16.05
C GLN A 64 -14.47 10.44 15.56
N LEU A 65 -13.58 10.58 14.58
CA LEU A 65 -13.24 11.89 14.02
C LEU A 65 -14.44 12.53 13.32
N TYR A 66 -15.11 11.77 12.46
CA TYR A 66 -16.21 12.32 11.67
C TYR A 66 -17.45 12.64 12.53
N ARG A 67 -17.91 11.70 13.35
CA ARG A 67 -19.14 11.91 14.14
C ARG A 67 -19.03 12.96 15.23
N ARG A 68 -17.82 13.13 15.80
CA ARG A 68 -17.61 14.08 16.90
C ARG A 68 -17.12 15.45 16.43
N HIS A 69 -16.38 15.49 15.34
CA HIS A 69 -15.66 16.69 14.94
C HIS A 69 -15.89 17.10 13.48
N GLY A 70 -16.59 16.29 12.67
CA GLY A 70 -16.78 16.55 11.23
C GLY A 70 -15.50 16.43 10.41
N LEU A 71 -14.46 15.77 10.94
CA LEU A 71 -13.13 15.68 10.34
C LEU A 71 -12.86 14.29 9.80
N ALA A 72 -11.95 14.19 8.83
CA ALA A 72 -11.45 12.93 8.29
C ALA A 72 -9.92 12.88 8.30
N LEU A 73 -9.40 11.68 8.49
CA LEU A 73 -8.01 11.36 8.23
C LEU A 73 -7.93 10.76 6.82
N PRO A 74 -7.06 11.25 5.92
CA PRO A 74 -6.94 10.69 4.56
C PRO A 74 -6.17 9.37 4.59
N GLY A 75 -6.82 8.33 5.14
CA GLY A 75 -6.27 6.99 5.37
C GLY A 75 -6.98 5.91 4.54
N GLY A 76 -6.53 4.66 4.69
CA GLY A 76 -7.00 3.51 3.93
C GLY A 76 -8.46 3.14 4.19
N SER A 77 -9.06 2.44 3.21
CA SER A 77 -10.46 2.01 3.23
C SER A 77 -10.73 0.75 4.05
N CYS A 78 -9.74 -0.11 4.26
CA CYS A 78 -9.92 -1.34 5.02
C CYS A 78 -10.16 -1.05 6.51
N TYR A 79 -11.30 -1.45 7.02
CA TYR A 79 -11.77 -1.13 8.36
C TYR A 79 -10.93 -1.69 9.49
N SER A 80 -10.41 -2.91 9.34
CA SER A 80 -9.65 -3.61 10.37
C SER A 80 -8.15 -3.25 10.40
N VAL A 81 -7.67 -2.46 9.44
CA VAL A 81 -6.27 -2.00 9.43
C VAL A 81 -6.01 -1.08 10.62
N GLY A 82 -4.96 -1.37 11.38
CA GLY A 82 -4.59 -0.61 12.57
C GLY A 82 -3.69 0.59 12.24
N ALA A 83 -3.88 1.67 12.99
CA ALA A 83 -3.16 2.93 12.85
C ALA A 83 -1.63 2.76 12.92
N GLY A 84 -1.13 1.90 13.81
CA GLY A 84 0.30 1.74 14.06
C GLY A 84 1.10 1.41 12.80
N GLY A 85 0.67 0.41 12.03
CA GLY A 85 1.33 0.04 10.78
C GLY A 85 0.99 0.98 9.62
N HIS A 86 -0.28 1.35 9.52
CA HIS A 86 -0.78 2.16 8.40
C HIS A 86 -0.15 3.55 8.36
N ILE A 87 -0.18 4.29 9.47
CA ILE A 87 0.34 5.64 9.56
C ILE A 87 1.86 5.65 9.40
N SER A 88 2.58 4.75 10.09
CA SER A 88 4.04 4.69 9.99
C SER A 88 4.55 4.39 8.57
N ALA A 89 3.72 3.80 7.71
CA ALA A 89 4.02 3.55 6.30
C ALA A 89 3.64 4.72 5.36
N GLY A 90 3.08 5.81 5.90
CA GLY A 90 2.65 6.98 5.14
C GLY A 90 1.14 7.21 5.14
N GLY A 91 0.36 6.14 5.07
CA GLY A 91 -1.11 6.17 5.02
C GLY A 91 -1.66 6.76 3.74
N PHE A 92 -2.35 5.95 2.95
CA PHE A 92 -2.97 6.30 1.67
C PHE A 92 -4.40 5.76 1.59
N GLY A 93 -5.30 6.52 1.02
CA GLY A 93 -6.70 6.12 0.82
C GLY A 93 -7.53 7.08 -0.04
N PRO A 94 -8.86 6.93 -0.02
CA PRO A 94 -9.77 7.60 -0.95
C PRO A 94 -9.75 9.13 -0.94
N LEU A 95 -9.29 9.76 0.15
CA LEU A 95 -9.17 11.21 0.26
C LEU A 95 -7.74 11.74 0.04
N SER A 96 -6.76 10.86 -0.20
CA SER A 96 -5.35 11.28 -0.23
C SER A 96 -5.00 12.16 -1.42
N ARG A 97 -5.64 11.97 -2.57
CA ARG A 97 -5.44 12.86 -3.73
C ARG A 97 -5.93 14.28 -3.44
N LEU A 98 -7.01 14.40 -2.66
CA LEU A 98 -7.62 15.68 -2.30
C LEU A 98 -6.89 16.38 -1.15
N HIS A 99 -6.41 15.63 -0.15
CA HIS A 99 -5.91 16.19 1.10
C HIS A 99 -4.45 15.86 1.42
N GLY A 100 -3.76 15.03 0.63
CA GLY A 100 -2.41 14.51 0.93
C GLY A 100 -2.45 13.17 1.63
N LEU A 101 -1.27 12.64 1.96
CA LEU A 101 -1.14 11.40 2.73
C LEU A 101 -1.51 11.64 4.20
N THR A 102 -1.84 10.57 4.91
CA THR A 102 -2.11 10.64 6.35
C THR A 102 -1.01 11.36 7.12
N VAL A 103 0.26 11.07 6.80
CA VAL A 103 1.43 11.63 7.50
C VAL A 103 1.68 13.10 7.21
N ASP A 104 1.09 13.68 6.18
CA ASP A 104 1.21 15.11 5.87
C ASP A 104 0.54 15.97 6.95
N HIS A 105 -0.41 15.40 7.70
CA HIS A 105 -1.11 16.00 8.83
C HIS A 105 -0.53 15.58 10.19
N LEU A 106 0.51 14.73 10.23
CA LEU A 106 1.11 14.28 11.47
C LEU A 106 1.88 15.40 12.17
N TYR A 107 1.47 15.73 13.39
CA TYR A 107 2.13 16.73 14.23
C TYR A 107 3.14 16.10 15.19
N ALA A 108 2.76 15.01 15.87
CA ALA A 108 3.62 14.36 16.84
C ALA A 108 3.40 12.84 16.90
N VAL A 109 4.39 12.13 17.41
CA VAL A 109 4.33 10.69 17.68
C VAL A 109 4.89 10.40 19.08
N GLU A 110 4.25 9.49 19.82
CA GLU A 110 4.77 8.92 21.06
C GLU A 110 5.32 7.53 20.81
N VAL A 111 6.56 7.32 21.21
CA VAL A 111 7.30 6.08 20.96
C VAL A 111 7.94 5.61 22.26
N VAL A 112 7.77 4.35 22.61
CA VAL A 112 8.54 3.70 23.67
C VAL A 112 9.84 3.20 23.08
N THR A 113 10.94 3.87 23.40
CA THR A 113 12.29 3.58 22.88
C THR A 113 13.12 2.81 23.90
N VAL A 114 14.13 2.05 23.43
CA VAL A 114 15.06 1.28 24.26
C VAL A 114 16.49 1.60 23.86
N ARG A 115 17.06 2.66 24.44
CA ARG A 115 18.43 3.12 24.14
C ARG A 115 19.51 2.38 24.92
N ASP A 116 19.19 1.92 26.12
CA ASP A 116 20.11 1.18 26.98
C ASP A 116 19.57 -0.22 27.35
N ARG A 117 20.32 -0.97 28.14
CA ARG A 117 19.95 -2.35 28.50
C ARG A 117 18.87 -2.46 29.58
N THR A 118 18.57 -1.37 30.28
CA THR A 118 17.88 -1.45 31.55
C THR A 118 16.57 -0.69 31.57
N ARG A 119 16.35 0.23 30.61
CA ARG A 119 15.17 1.12 30.65
C ARG A 119 14.57 1.33 29.27
N ALA A 120 13.27 1.16 29.22
CA ALA A 120 12.43 1.71 28.18
C ALA A 120 12.00 3.13 28.58
N ALA A 121 11.94 4.04 27.65
CA ALA A 121 11.54 5.43 27.89
C ALA A 121 10.45 5.85 26.90
N VAL A 122 9.43 6.54 27.41
CA VAL A 122 8.42 7.20 26.58
C VAL A 122 9.04 8.48 26.00
N THR A 123 9.00 8.62 24.71
CA THR A 123 9.53 9.77 23.97
C THR A 123 8.43 10.35 23.11
N VAL A 124 8.17 11.65 23.21
CA VAL A 124 7.26 12.38 22.32
C VAL A 124 8.10 13.20 21.34
N ALA A 125 8.03 12.84 20.10
CA ALA A 125 8.70 13.51 18.99
C ALA A 125 7.71 14.37 18.21
N ARG A 126 8.04 15.67 18.01
CA ARG A 126 7.16 16.65 17.36
C ARG A 126 7.83 17.27 16.14
N ARG A 127 7.00 17.60 15.14
CA ARG A 127 7.42 18.31 13.93
C ARG A 127 8.15 19.63 14.21
N ASP A 128 7.69 20.35 15.23
CA ASP A 128 8.19 21.68 15.63
C ASP A 128 9.22 21.64 16.78
N SER A 129 9.77 20.47 17.14
CA SER A 129 10.77 20.36 18.20
C SER A 129 12.01 21.17 17.86
N THR A 130 12.59 21.85 18.85
CA THR A 130 13.91 22.51 18.72
C THR A 130 15.06 21.50 18.76
N ASP A 131 14.85 20.33 19.35
CA ASP A 131 15.80 19.21 19.34
C ASP A 131 15.74 18.49 17.98
N GLU A 132 16.85 18.51 17.26
CA GLU A 132 16.98 17.89 15.94
C GLU A 132 16.76 16.39 15.99
N SER A 133 17.26 15.71 17.02
CA SER A 133 17.09 14.27 17.17
C SER A 133 15.61 13.85 17.34
N LEU A 134 14.82 14.67 18.01
CA LEU A 134 13.38 14.50 18.13
C LEU A 134 12.65 14.80 16.81
N ARG A 135 13.07 15.82 16.05
CA ARG A 135 12.51 16.06 14.71
C ARG A 135 12.81 14.91 13.76
N ASP A 136 14.03 14.36 13.82
CA ASP A 136 14.39 13.20 13.01
C ASP A 136 13.61 11.93 13.39
N LEU A 137 13.33 11.74 14.68
CA LEU A 137 12.47 10.65 15.13
C LEU A 137 11.02 10.82 14.64
N TRP A 138 10.46 12.04 14.74
CA TRP A 138 9.15 12.35 14.18
C TRP A 138 9.14 12.06 12.67
N TRP A 139 10.12 12.62 11.93
CA TRP A 139 10.22 12.45 10.48
C TRP A 139 10.34 10.96 10.08
N ALA A 140 11.13 10.17 10.79
CA ALA A 140 11.25 8.75 10.55
C ALA A 140 9.90 7.98 10.68
N HIS A 141 9.01 8.46 11.55
CA HIS A 141 7.68 7.86 11.70
C HIS A 141 6.65 8.34 10.65
N THR A 142 7.06 9.17 9.69
CA THR A 142 6.20 9.63 8.59
C THR A 142 6.35 8.80 7.31
N GLY A 143 6.85 7.56 7.38
CA GLY A 143 6.95 6.72 6.18
C GLY A 143 8.01 5.61 6.21
N ALA A 144 8.75 5.43 7.31
CA ALA A 144 9.75 4.35 7.39
C ALA A 144 9.16 2.95 7.65
N GLY A 145 7.85 2.84 7.86
CA GLY A 145 7.20 1.60 8.28
C GLY A 145 7.33 1.30 9.77
N GLY A 146 6.55 0.34 10.25
CA GLY A 146 6.55 -0.07 11.65
C GLY A 146 7.76 -0.92 12.05
N GLY A 147 7.97 -1.09 13.36
CA GLY A 147 8.97 -2.03 13.91
C GLY A 147 10.43 -1.61 13.74
N ASN A 148 10.72 -0.30 13.64
CA ASN A 148 12.06 0.22 13.36
C ASN A 148 12.73 0.91 14.55
N PHE A 149 12.03 1.78 15.29
CA PHE A 149 12.67 2.69 16.26
C PHE A 149 12.16 2.49 17.70
N GLY A 150 11.04 1.79 17.88
CA GLY A 150 10.38 1.59 19.14
C GLY A 150 8.95 1.08 18.98
N VAL A 151 8.20 1.04 20.08
CA VAL A 151 6.77 0.76 20.10
C VAL A 151 6.01 2.08 20.01
N ILE A 152 5.31 2.31 18.92
CA ILE A 152 4.47 3.49 18.74
C ILE A 152 3.20 3.30 19.56
N THR A 153 2.85 4.29 20.39
CA THR A 153 1.67 4.24 21.25
C THR A 153 0.62 5.27 20.85
N ARG A 154 1.03 6.46 20.38
CA ARG A 154 0.11 7.54 20.00
C ARG A 154 0.64 8.33 18.81
N TYR A 155 -0.31 8.88 18.06
CA TYR A 155 -0.10 9.88 17.00
C TYR A 155 -0.97 11.10 17.28
N TRP A 156 -0.47 12.29 17.00
CA TRP A 156 -1.24 13.53 17.07
C TRP A 156 -1.27 14.20 15.71
N PHE A 157 -2.46 14.65 15.33
CA PHE A 157 -2.73 15.27 14.04
C PHE A 157 -3.26 16.69 14.22
N ARG A 158 -2.79 17.59 13.37
CA ARG A 158 -3.30 18.96 13.20
C ARG A 158 -3.76 19.15 11.76
N ASP A 159 -4.53 20.19 11.55
CA ASP A 159 -4.96 20.62 10.20
C ASP A 159 -5.71 19.52 9.42
N LEU A 160 -6.49 18.70 10.13
CA LEU A 160 -7.34 17.71 9.50
C LEU A 160 -8.47 18.38 8.73
N ALA A 161 -8.72 17.93 7.49
CA ALA A 161 -9.76 18.47 6.64
C ALA A 161 -11.14 17.86 6.95
N GLN A 162 -12.19 18.62 6.60
CA GLN A 162 -13.53 18.05 6.49
C GLN A 162 -13.61 17.24 5.19
N PRO A 163 -14.15 16.02 5.20
CA PRO A 163 -14.43 15.31 3.97
C PRO A 163 -15.61 15.97 3.24
N PRO A 164 -15.82 15.72 1.93
CA PRO A 164 -17.07 16.06 1.28
C PRO A 164 -18.27 15.50 2.08
N ALA A 165 -19.34 16.26 2.21
CA ALA A 165 -20.55 15.79 2.94
C ALA A 165 -21.14 14.55 2.25
N GLN A 166 -21.09 14.56 0.92
CA GLN A 166 -21.46 13.44 0.07
C GLN A 166 -20.32 13.11 -0.90
N VAL A 167 -20.23 11.86 -1.31
CA VAL A 167 -19.41 11.41 -2.44
C VAL A 167 -20.29 10.76 -3.48
N LEU A 168 -19.97 10.97 -4.76
CA LEU A 168 -20.52 10.21 -5.86
C LEU A 168 -19.69 8.95 -6.04
N LEU A 169 -20.28 7.79 -5.81
CA LEU A 169 -19.65 6.49 -5.93
C LEU A 169 -20.25 5.69 -7.07
N CYS A 170 -19.38 5.12 -7.90
CA CYS A 170 -19.75 4.28 -9.04
C CYS A 170 -18.84 3.06 -9.11
N THR A 171 -19.43 1.91 -9.47
CA THR A 171 -18.67 0.68 -9.70
C THR A 171 -19.15 0.03 -10.99
N ILE A 172 -18.25 -0.11 -11.95
CA ILE A 172 -18.52 -0.78 -13.22
C ILE A 172 -17.52 -1.92 -13.44
N ALA A 173 -17.87 -2.84 -14.33
CA ALA A 173 -17.01 -3.94 -14.74
C ALA A 173 -17.10 -4.17 -16.25
N TRP A 174 -16.09 -4.86 -16.76
CA TRP A 174 -16.05 -5.36 -18.13
C TRP A 174 -15.81 -6.85 -18.14
N GLU A 175 -16.54 -7.56 -19.00
CA GLU A 175 -16.39 -9.01 -19.19
C GLU A 175 -15.04 -9.34 -19.84
N TRP A 176 -14.31 -10.29 -19.30
CA TRP A 176 -13.07 -10.77 -19.93
C TRP A 176 -13.26 -11.29 -21.35
N LYS A 177 -14.46 -11.82 -21.68
CA LYS A 177 -14.82 -12.26 -23.05
C LYS A 177 -14.69 -11.15 -24.08
N LEU A 178 -14.92 -9.89 -23.68
CA LEU A 178 -14.69 -8.73 -24.57
C LEU A 178 -13.21 -8.59 -24.89
N PHE A 179 -12.35 -8.66 -23.88
CA PHE A 179 -10.92 -8.47 -24.01
C PHE A 179 -10.21 -9.66 -24.66
N GLU A 180 -10.68 -10.88 -24.44
CA GLU A 180 -10.18 -12.08 -25.14
C GLU A 180 -10.46 -11.99 -26.63
N LYS A 181 -11.62 -11.44 -27.00
CA LYS A 181 -12.00 -11.23 -28.40
C LYS A 181 -11.29 -10.01 -29.02
N HIS A 182 -10.99 -8.99 -28.22
CA HIS A 182 -10.38 -7.72 -28.63
C HIS A 182 -9.26 -7.31 -27.66
N PRO A 183 -8.06 -7.93 -27.74
CA PRO A 183 -6.95 -7.64 -26.82
C PRO A 183 -6.45 -6.19 -26.88
N ASP A 184 -6.59 -5.54 -28.01
CA ASP A 184 -6.28 -4.11 -28.22
C ASP A 184 -7.15 -3.21 -27.34
N ARG A 185 -8.42 -3.56 -27.13
CA ARG A 185 -9.32 -2.82 -26.23
C ARG A 185 -8.85 -2.89 -24.77
N PHE A 186 -8.36 -4.05 -24.33
CA PHE A 186 -7.78 -4.16 -22.99
C PHE A 186 -6.58 -3.23 -22.82
N ARG A 187 -5.62 -3.30 -23.76
CA ARG A 187 -4.43 -2.44 -23.71
C ARG A 187 -4.79 -0.97 -23.77
N SER A 188 -5.73 -0.59 -24.65
CA SER A 188 -6.23 0.78 -24.74
C SER A 188 -6.87 1.27 -23.44
N LEU A 189 -7.67 0.45 -22.76
CA LEU A 189 -8.27 0.80 -21.48
C LEU A 189 -7.20 1.09 -20.42
N VAL A 190 -6.20 0.21 -20.29
CA VAL A 190 -5.14 0.34 -19.30
C VAL A 190 -4.21 1.53 -19.61
N ASP A 191 -3.88 1.74 -20.89
CA ASP A 191 -3.08 2.90 -21.35
C ASP A 191 -3.81 4.22 -21.04
N ARG A 192 -5.08 4.34 -21.42
CA ARG A 192 -5.89 5.54 -21.17
C ARG A 192 -6.05 5.82 -19.68
N TYR A 193 -6.20 4.78 -18.86
CA TYR A 193 -6.23 4.95 -17.41
C TYR A 193 -4.93 5.58 -16.88
N GLY A 194 -3.79 5.08 -17.30
CA GLY A 194 -2.50 5.65 -16.92
C GLY A 194 -2.29 7.07 -17.44
N ARG A 195 -2.63 7.33 -18.71
CA ARG A 195 -2.53 8.67 -19.32
C ARG A 195 -3.43 9.69 -18.65
N PHE A 196 -4.63 9.32 -18.24
CA PHE A 196 -5.53 10.24 -17.55
C PHE A 196 -4.85 10.90 -16.33
N PHE A 197 -4.22 10.10 -15.46
CA PHE A 197 -3.55 10.63 -14.27
C PHE A 197 -2.18 11.25 -14.56
N GLN A 198 -1.49 10.81 -15.60
CA GLN A 198 -0.25 11.45 -16.08
C GLN A 198 -0.54 12.86 -16.62
N ASP A 199 -1.55 13.00 -17.47
CA ASP A 199 -1.86 14.25 -18.16
C ASP A 199 -2.47 15.27 -17.19
N GLU A 200 -3.26 14.83 -16.23
CA GLU A 200 -3.73 15.66 -15.11
C GLU A 200 -2.55 16.28 -14.36
N HIS A 201 -1.49 15.51 -14.11
CA HIS A 201 -0.30 15.98 -13.40
C HIS A 201 0.56 16.93 -14.24
N SER A 202 0.70 16.66 -15.53
CA SER A 202 1.57 17.39 -16.45
C SER A 202 0.97 18.69 -17.01
N GLY A 203 -0.32 18.89 -16.76
CA GLY A 203 -0.98 20.07 -17.30
C GLY A 203 -1.75 19.84 -18.60
N GLY A 204 -1.96 18.61 -18.99
CA GLY A 204 -2.88 18.16 -20.04
C GLY A 204 -2.65 18.66 -21.47
N ASP A 205 -2.94 17.83 -22.43
CA ASP A 205 -3.18 18.24 -23.81
C ASP A 205 -4.54 18.96 -23.91
N SER A 206 -4.74 19.77 -24.98
CA SER A 206 -5.99 20.47 -25.25
C SER A 206 -7.23 19.56 -25.32
N ASP A 207 -7.02 18.27 -25.59
CA ASP A 207 -8.06 17.23 -25.68
C ASP A 207 -8.35 16.53 -24.35
N PHE A 208 -7.65 16.90 -23.25
CA PHE A 208 -7.91 16.34 -21.94
C PHE A 208 -9.32 16.75 -21.46
N PRO A 209 -10.17 15.77 -21.06
CA PRO A 209 -11.58 16.02 -20.87
C PRO A 209 -11.91 16.96 -19.68
N TRP A 210 -10.89 17.30 -18.86
CA TRP A 210 -11.06 18.12 -17.66
C TRP A 210 -10.01 19.23 -17.55
N PRO A 211 -10.42 20.42 -17.14
CA PRO A 211 -9.47 21.44 -16.74
C PRO A 211 -8.79 21.03 -15.42
N TYR A 212 -7.59 21.52 -15.19
CA TYR A 212 -6.74 21.23 -14.04
C TYR A 212 -7.44 21.19 -12.68
N GLY A 213 -6.93 20.36 -11.74
CA GLY A 213 -7.30 20.40 -10.34
C GLY A 213 -8.41 19.46 -9.93
N HIS A 214 -8.51 18.27 -10.55
CA HIS A 214 -9.50 17.25 -10.20
C HIS A 214 -8.98 16.23 -9.18
N TRP A 215 -8.37 16.71 -8.14
CA TRP A 215 -7.80 15.87 -7.08
C TRP A 215 -8.84 15.12 -6.26
N ASP A 216 -10.11 15.46 -6.40
CA ASP A 216 -11.25 14.77 -5.80
C ASP A 216 -11.57 13.42 -6.46
N VAL A 217 -10.99 13.12 -7.63
CA VAL A 217 -11.19 11.84 -8.30
C VAL A 217 -10.29 10.78 -7.69
N PHE A 218 -10.88 9.81 -7.03
CA PHE A 218 -10.19 8.62 -6.56
C PHE A 218 -10.71 7.40 -7.31
N THR A 219 -9.81 6.54 -7.76
CA THR A 219 -10.18 5.33 -8.52
C THR A 219 -9.35 4.13 -8.13
N LEU A 220 -9.98 2.95 -8.26
CA LEU A 220 -9.35 1.64 -8.17
C LEU A 220 -9.68 0.86 -9.44
N LEU A 221 -8.72 0.72 -10.36
CA LEU A 221 -8.86 -0.20 -11.49
C LEU A 221 -8.36 -1.58 -11.06
N LYS A 222 -9.28 -2.54 -11.00
CA LYS A 222 -9.06 -3.89 -10.49
C LYS A 222 -9.08 -4.91 -11.63
N LEU A 223 -7.91 -5.34 -12.04
CA LEU A 223 -7.72 -6.29 -13.13
C LEU A 223 -7.42 -7.67 -12.55
N ASN A 224 -8.45 -8.46 -12.32
CA ASN A 224 -8.31 -9.85 -11.93
C ASN A 224 -7.85 -10.72 -13.11
N HIS A 225 -7.24 -11.86 -12.82
CA HIS A 225 -7.02 -12.88 -13.83
C HIS A 225 -8.35 -13.26 -14.54
N ARG A 226 -8.30 -13.53 -15.83
CA ARG A 226 -9.50 -13.83 -16.65
C ARG A 226 -10.42 -14.91 -16.06
N LYS A 227 -9.89 -15.79 -15.19
CA LYS A 227 -10.65 -16.79 -14.46
C LYS A 227 -11.76 -16.19 -13.59
N ALA A 228 -11.59 -14.95 -13.14
CA ALA A 228 -12.63 -14.22 -12.42
C ALA A 228 -13.82 -13.80 -13.30
N GLY A 229 -13.67 -13.80 -14.61
CA GLY A 229 -14.71 -13.46 -15.57
C GLY A 229 -14.86 -11.97 -15.85
N LYS A 230 -14.46 -11.10 -14.93
CA LYS A 230 -14.60 -9.64 -15.04
C LYS A 230 -13.38 -8.91 -14.49
N GLY A 231 -13.09 -7.73 -15.05
CA GLY A 231 -12.27 -6.69 -14.42
C GLY A 231 -13.17 -5.53 -13.99
N GLY A 232 -12.86 -4.87 -12.88
CA GLY A 232 -13.70 -3.84 -12.28
C GLY A 232 -13.02 -2.48 -12.16
N LEU A 233 -13.82 -1.42 -12.13
CA LEU A 233 -13.39 -0.06 -11.83
C LEU A 233 -14.32 0.53 -10.77
N ILE A 234 -13.72 1.04 -9.70
CA ILE A 234 -14.40 1.81 -8.66
C ILE A 234 -13.99 3.26 -8.83
N VAL A 235 -14.94 4.17 -8.82
CA VAL A 235 -14.71 5.62 -8.95
C VAL A 235 -15.43 6.34 -7.84
N GLN A 236 -14.70 7.21 -7.13
CA GLN A 236 -15.25 8.15 -6.16
C GLN A 236 -14.94 9.59 -6.59
N LEU A 237 -15.92 10.46 -6.57
CA LEU A 237 -15.79 11.90 -6.75
C LEU A 237 -16.43 12.65 -5.58
N ASP A 238 -16.07 13.94 -5.45
CA ASP A 238 -16.79 14.85 -4.56
C ASP A 238 -18.26 14.95 -5.00
N GLY A 239 -19.16 14.43 -4.17
CA GLY A 239 -20.61 14.42 -4.44
C GLY A 239 -21.32 15.74 -4.14
N ASP A 240 -20.66 16.67 -3.45
CA ASP A 240 -21.23 18.00 -3.16
C ASP A 240 -21.18 18.90 -4.40
N ARG A 241 -20.35 18.56 -5.39
CA ARG A 241 -20.30 19.29 -6.68
C ARG A 241 -21.46 18.90 -7.58
N ALA A 242 -22.10 19.91 -8.17
CA ALA A 242 -23.23 19.70 -9.09
C ALA A 242 -22.82 19.00 -10.40
N ASP A 243 -21.58 19.24 -10.86
CA ASP A 243 -21.04 18.72 -12.13
C ASP A 243 -20.43 17.31 -12.02
N SER A 244 -20.40 16.70 -10.84
CA SER A 244 -19.78 15.38 -10.63
C SER A 244 -20.35 14.26 -11.51
N PRO A 245 -21.67 14.17 -11.78
CA PRO A 245 -22.20 13.17 -12.69
C PRO A 245 -21.66 13.32 -14.12
N ASP A 246 -21.62 14.55 -14.66
CA ASP A 246 -21.11 14.82 -16.00
C ASP A 246 -19.59 14.56 -16.09
N ARG A 247 -18.87 14.83 -15.02
CA ARG A 247 -17.43 14.53 -14.91
C ARG A 247 -17.19 13.02 -14.89
N LEU A 248 -17.99 12.27 -14.15
CA LEU A 248 -17.92 10.82 -14.13
C LEU A 248 -18.13 10.23 -15.53
N GLU A 249 -19.20 10.64 -16.23
CA GLU A 249 -19.47 10.13 -17.58
C GLU A 249 -18.34 10.47 -18.56
N ARG A 250 -17.81 11.70 -18.55
CA ARG A 250 -16.66 12.08 -19.36
C ARG A 250 -15.42 11.23 -19.06
N PHE A 251 -15.18 10.93 -17.78
CA PHE A 251 -14.06 10.06 -17.39
C PHE A 251 -14.26 8.63 -17.94
N LEU A 252 -15.46 8.08 -17.77
CA LEU A 252 -15.76 6.74 -18.24
C LEU A 252 -15.70 6.63 -19.77
N ASP A 253 -16.18 7.64 -20.49
CA ASP A 253 -16.11 7.69 -21.95
C ASP A 253 -14.69 7.87 -22.48
N TYR A 254 -13.88 8.64 -21.77
CA TYR A 254 -12.45 8.75 -22.10
C TYR A 254 -11.74 7.40 -21.93
N LEU A 255 -11.99 6.69 -20.83
CA LEU A 255 -11.38 5.39 -20.57
C LEU A 255 -11.88 4.32 -21.57
N ALA A 256 -13.17 4.22 -21.72
CA ALA A 256 -13.85 3.11 -22.36
C ALA A 256 -15.24 3.54 -22.85
N PRO A 257 -15.35 4.13 -24.07
CA PRO A 257 -16.64 4.50 -24.65
C PRO A 257 -17.63 3.32 -24.66
N GLU A 258 -18.81 3.49 -24.11
CA GLU A 258 -19.81 2.42 -23.91
C GLU A 258 -20.13 1.63 -25.17
N ARG A 259 -20.14 2.29 -26.32
CA ARG A 259 -20.35 1.65 -27.62
C ARG A 259 -19.36 0.52 -27.91
N ASP A 260 -18.09 0.71 -27.52
CA ASP A 260 -17.01 -0.23 -27.81
C ASP A 260 -16.64 -1.11 -26.62
N TYR A 261 -16.99 -0.65 -25.42
CA TYR A 261 -16.69 -1.30 -24.13
C TYR A 261 -17.96 -1.42 -23.29
N PRO A 262 -18.88 -2.33 -23.64
CA PRO A 262 -20.12 -2.49 -22.90
C PRO A 262 -19.85 -2.79 -21.43
N ARG A 263 -20.37 -1.94 -20.56
CA ARG A 263 -20.22 -2.00 -19.11
C ARG A 263 -21.16 -3.05 -18.53
N SER A 264 -20.76 -3.67 -17.44
CA SER A 264 -21.56 -4.59 -16.65
C SER A 264 -21.41 -4.30 -15.15
N THR A 265 -22.26 -4.94 -14.35
CA THR A 265 -22.18 -4.87 -12.89
C THR A 265 -20.96 -5.63 -12.36
N LEU A 266 -20.38 -5.17 -11.26
CA LEU A 266 -19.44 -5.94 -10.46
C LEU A 266 -20.24 -6.83 -9.50
N ASP A 267 -20.55 -8.03 -9.92
CA ASP A 267 -21.38 -9.03 -9.20
C ASP A 267 -20.54 -10.07 -8.45
N ARG A 268 -19.22 -9.98 -8.56
CA ARG A 268 -18.26 -10.86 -7.87
C ARG A 268 -17.26 -10.05 -7.08
N ARG A 269 -16.72 -10.69 -6.05
CA ARG A 269 -15.64 -10.14 -5.26
C ARG A 269 -14.39 -9.93 -6.13
N THR A 270 -13.74 -8.77 -5.96
CA THR A 270 -12.49 -8.42 -6.64
C THR A 270 -11.43 -8.09 -5.61
N GLY A 271 -10.48 -8.99 -5.40
CA GLY A 271 -9.58 -8.93 -4.25
C GLY A 271 -10.36 -9.12 -2.95
N GLU A 272 -10.10 -8.27 -1.96
CA GLU A 272 -10.85 -8.25 -0.70
C GLU A 272 -12.19 -7.49 -0.81
N HIS A 273 -12.39 -6.75 -1.89
CA HIS A 273 -13.56 -5.91 -2.09
C HIS A 273 -14.81 -6.75 -2.37
N PRO A 274 -15.94 -6.51 -1.66
CA PRO A 274 -17.21 -7.18 -1.95
C PRO A 274 -17.76 -6.79 -3.33
N ALA A 275 -18.71 -7.53 -3.83
CA ALA A 275 -19.51 -7.13 -4.99
C ALA A 275 -20.33 -5.88 -4.66
N LEU A 276 -20.36 -4.90 -5.57
CA LEU A 276 -21.03 -3.61 -5.41
C LEU A 276 -22.04 -3.35 -6.53
N GLU A 277 -22.89 -4.34 -6.81
CA GLU A 277 -23.86 -4.30 -7.91
C GLU A 277 -24.76 -3.05 -7.88
N ALA A 278 -25.22 -2.65 -6.71
CA ALA A 278 -26.08 -1.48 -6.54
C ALA A 278 -25.39 -0.17 -6.96
N LEU A 279 -24.05 -0.14 -6.97
CA LEU A 279 -23.26 1.04 -7.34
C LEU A 279 -22.92 1.09 -8.85
N TYR A 280 -23.46 0.18 -9.64
CA TYR A 280 -23.43 0.30 -11.10
C TYR A 280 -24.13 1.60 -11.58
N ILE A 281 -25.19 1.98 -10.89
CA ILE A 281 -25.79 3.31 -11.03
C ILE A 281 -25.06 4.28 -10.12
N PRO A 282 -24.42 5.34 -10.66
CA PRO A 282 -23.72 6.32 -9.85
C PRO A 282 -24.61 6.86 -8.73
N THR A 283 -24.17 6.70 -7.49
CA THR A 283 -25.00 7.01 -6.31
C THR A 283 -24.28 8.00 -5.40
N ARG A 284 -24.97 9.09 -5.02
CA ARG A 284 -24.52 9.98 -3.96
C ARG A 284 -24.77 9.36 -2.60
N LEU A 285 -23.71 9.23 -1.82
CA LEU A 285 -23.74 8.66 -0.47
C LEU A 285 -23.10 9.63 0.52
N PRO A 286 -23.64 9.75 1.75
CA PRO A 286 -22.90 10.40 2.83
C PRO A 286 -21.50 9.78 2.95
N TRP A 287 -20.47 10.62 3.16
CA TRP A 287 -19.07 10.17 3.15
C TRP A 287 -18.82 8.94 4.02
N LEU A 288 -19.32 8.95 5.27
CA LEU A 288 -19.11 7.79 6.17
C LEU A 288 -19.80 6.51 5.66
N THR A 289 -20.94 6.63 4.97
CA THR A 289 -21.61 5.48 4.33
C THR A 289 -20.80 4.96 3.15
N ALA A 290 -20.20 5.86 2.35
CA ALA A 290 -19.35 5.47 1.24
C ALA A 290 -18.11 4.70 1.72
N THR A 291 -17.50 5.08 2.85
CA THR A 291 -16.38 4.32 3.42
C THR A 291 -16.77 2.87 3.77
N GLN A 292 -18.03 2.61 4.16
CA GLN A 292 -18.50 1.25 4.40
C GLN A 292 -18.56 0.41 3.12
N ASN A 293 -18.96 1.02 2.00
CA ASN A 293 -18.98 0.36 0.70
C ASN A 293 -17.56 0.10 0.17
N LEU A 294 -16.60 0.98 0.50
CA LEU A 294 -15.19 0.83 0.11
C LEU A 294 -14.38 -0.03 1.09
N ASN A 295 -14.99 -0.58 2.13
CA ASN A 295 -14.30 -1.43 3.06
C ASN A 295 -13.87 -2.75 2.40
N GLU A 296 -12.57 -3.00 2.37
CA GLU A 296 -11.97 -4.21 1.80
C GLU A 296 -11.59 -5.24 2.88
N SER A 297 -11.91 -4.99 4.16
CA SER A 297 -11.65 -5.97 5.23
C SER A 297 -12.47 -7.23 5.01
N GLY A 298 -11.82 -8.36 5.09
CA GLY A 298 -12.39 -9.69 4.89
C GLY A 298 -11.76 -10.72 5.81
N PRO A 299 -12.09 -12.01 5.66
CA PRO A 299 -11.45 -13.07 6.40
C PRO A 299 -9.96 -13.11 6.06
N SER A 300 -9.15 -13.54 7.03
CA SER A 300 -7.73 -13.77 6.80
C SER A 300 -7.52 -14.77 5.66
N ARG A 301 -6.46 -14.61 4.87
CA ARG A 301 -6.13 -15.44 3.71
C ARG A 301 -4.63 -15.66 3.62
N CYS A 302 -4.22 -16.72 2.97
CA CYS A 302 -2.85 -16.83 2.48
C CYS A 302 -2.67 -15.88 1.30
N GLY A 303 -1.57 -15.14 1.28
CA GLY A 303 -1.35 -14.19 0.21
C GLY A 303 0.02 -13.53 0.25
N THR A 304 0.30 -12.80 -0.80
CA THR A 304 1.52 -11.99 -0.93
C THR A 304 1.24 -10.73 -1.72
N TYR A 305 2.10 -9.72 -1.53
CA TYR A 305 2.04 -8.46 -2.26
C TYR A 305 3.26 -8.27 -3.13
N LYS A 306 3.07 -7.47 -4.19
CA LYS A 306 4.12 -6.67 -4.81
C LYS A 306 3.56 -5.29 -5.12
N SER A 307 4.38 -4.27 -5.06
CA SER A 307 3.93 -2.90 -5.31
C SER A 307 4.87 -2.15 -6.24
N ALA A 308 4.34 -1.13 -6.89
CA ALA A 308 5.12 -0.16 -7.64
C ALA A 308 4.42 1.19 -7.66
N TYR A 309 5.21 2.26 -7.65
CA TYR A 309 4.74 3.58 -8.04
C TYR A 309 5.11 3.87 -9.48
N HIS A 310 4.23 4.55 -10.20
CA HIS A 310 4.45 5.00 -11.57
C HIS A 310 4.33 6.51 -11.66
N THR A 311 5.28 7.14 -12.35
CA THR A 311 5.31 8.58 -12.63
C THR A 311 4.68 8.92 -13.97
N ALA A 312 4.37 7.91 -14.78
CA ALA A 312 3.77 8.04 -16.10
C ALA A 312 2.92 6.80 -16.40
N ALA A 313 2.19 6.84 -17.50
CA ALA A 313 1.45 5.73 -18.07
C ALA A 313 2.37 4.55 -18.42
N PHE A 314 1.76 3.42 -18.73
CA PHE A 314 2.48 2.18 -19.05
C PHE A 314 3.13 2.23 -20.44
N THR A 315 4.30 1.62 -20.57
CA THR A 315 4.91 1.34 -21.87
C THR A 315 4.12 0.25 -22.60
N GLU A 316 4.21 0.21 -23.93
CA GLU A 316 3.57 -0.84 -24.74
C GLU A 316 3.97 -2.25 -24.28
N ARG A 317 5.24 -2.45 -23.91
CA ARG A 317 5.72 -3.70 -23.32
C ARG A 317 4.97 -4.06 -22.03
N GLN A 318 4.80 -3.11 -21.12
CA GLN A 318 4.09 -3.34 -19.85
C GLN A 318 2.61 -3.68 -20.10
N LEU A 319 1.94 -2.98 -21.01
CA LEU A 319 0.57 -3.28 -21.41
C LEU A 319 0.44 -4.72 -21.96
N GLN A 320 1.41 -5.14 -22.77
CA GLN A 320 1.46 -6.50 -23.28
C GLN A 320 1.69 -7.54 -22.18
N VAL A 321 2.62 -7.28 -21.26
CA VAL A 321 2.91 -8.16 -20.10
C VAL A 321 1.69 -8.33 -19.23
N ILE A 322 1.00 -7.22 -18.87
CA ILE A 322 -0.22 -7.26 -18.06
C ILE A 322 -1.27 -8.16 -18.72
N TYR A 323 -1.52 -7.98 -20.02
CA TYR A 323 -2.49 -8.79 -20.74
C TYR A 323 -2.08 -10.27 -20.76
N GLN A 324 -0.82 -10.57 -21.08
CA GLN A 324 -0.32 -11.95 -21.18
C GLN A 324 -0.45 -12.71 -19.86
N HIS A 325 -0.04 -12.12 -18.75
CA HIS A 325 -0.12 -12.77 -17.44
C HIS A 325 -1.56 -12.94 -16.96
N LEU A 326 -2.42 -11.94 -17.13
CA LEU A 326 -3.81 -12.03 -16.71
C LEU A 326 -4.66 -12.97 -17.59
N THR A 327 -4.15 -13.36 -18.76
CA THR A 327 -4.82 -14.31 -19.67
C THR A 327 -4.07 -15.63 -19.83
N ASP A 328 -3.00 -15.88 -19.08
CA ASP A 328 -2.19 -17.11 -19.19
C ASP A 328 -3.04 -18.35 -18.89
N PRO A 329 -3.21 -19.28 -19.86
CA PRO A 329 -4.02 -20.48 -19.65
C PRO A 329 -3.37 -21.50 -18.71
N ARG A 330 -2.06 -21.38 -18.46
CA ARG A 330 -1.29 -22.31 -17.60
C ARG A 330 -1.49 -22.01 -16.11
N TYR A 331 -2.04 -20.84 -15.80
CA TYR A 331 -2.35 -20.41 -14.45
C TYR A 331 -3.84 -20.08 -14.33
N ALA A 332 -4.48 -20.43 -13.23
CA ALA A 332 -5.90 -20.20 -13.02
C ALA A 332 -6.16 -19.86 -11.53
N ASN A 333 -6.26 -18.58 -11.23
CA ASN A 333 -6.66 -18.10 -9.92
C ASN A 333 -7.55 -16.86 -10.11
N ASP A 334 -8.80 -16.94 -9.70
CA ASP A 334 -9.77 -15.85 -9.82
C ASP A 334 -9.53 -14.71 -8.82
N GLN A 335 -8.70 -14.96 -7.81
CA GLN A 335 -8.30 -13.97 -6.80
C GLN A 335 -6.97 -13.27 -7.15
N ALA A 336 -6.30 -13.69 -8.22
CA ALA A 336 -5.11 -13.03 -8.72
C ALA A 336 -5.48 -11.63 -9.27
N LEU A 337 -4.89 -10.56 -8.71
CA LEU A 337 -5.32 -9.18 -8.93
C LEU A 337 -4.12 -8.25 -9.16
N LEU A 338 -4.16 -7.49 -10.25
CA LEU A 338 -3.43 -6.23 -10.39
C LEU A 338 -4.39 -5.08 -10.13
N GLN A 339 -4.21 -4.39 -9.00
CA GLN A 339 -4.94 -3.18 -8.67
C GLN A 339 -4.08 -1.95 -8.98
N MET A 340 -4.68 -0.97 -9.61
CA MET A 340 -4.07 0.32 -9.92
C MET A 340 -4.88 1.41 -9.22
N ASP A 341 -4.27 2.03 -8.23
CA ASP A 341 -4.85 3.14 -7.48
C ASP A 341 -4.42 4.46 -8.15
N SER A 342 -5.35 5.38 -8.35
CA SER A 342 -5.00 6.75 -8.70
C SER A 342 -4.20 7.39 -7.57
N TYR A 343 -3.08 8.03 -7.93
CA TYR A 343 -2.17 8.69 -6.99
C TYR A 343 -1.93 10.13 -7.43
N GLY A 344 -1.08 10.89 -6.75
CA GLY A 344 -0.80 12.29 -7.13
C GLY A 344 -1.78 13.30 -6.52
N GLY A 345 -2.12 14.34 -7.26
CA GLY A 345 -2.90 15.46 -6.72
C GLY A 345 -2.17 16.15 -5.57
N ARG A 346 -2.86 16.43 -4.46
CA ARG A 346 -2.28 17.07 -3.27
C ARG A 346 -1.05 16.35 -2.69
N ILE A 347 -0.93 15.04 -2.91
CA ILE A 347 0.24 14.27 -2.49
C ILE A 347 1.53 14.83 -3.10
N ASN A 348 1.46 15.22 -4.38
CA ASN A 348 2.62 15.68 -5.15
C ASN A 348 2.98 17.15 -4.89
N ASP A 349 2.14 17.92 -4.18
CA ASP A 349 2.47 19.28 -3.74
C ASP A 349 3.43 19.29 -2.55
N ILE A 350 3.59 18.19 -1.86
CA ILE A 350 4.46 18.06 -0.69
C ILE A 350 5.89 17.74 -1.15
N PRO A 351 6.91 18.48 -0.67
CA PRO A 351 8.30 18.16 -1.01
C PRO A 351 8.69 16.72 -0.62
N PRO A 352 9.51 16.03 -1.43
CA PRO A 352 9.83 14.60 -1.21
C PRO A 352 10.63 14.32 0.06
N ASP A 353 11.23 15.35 0.68
CA ASP A 353 11.99 15.26 1.92
C ASP A 353 11.23 15.75 3.16
N ALA A 354 10.02 16.33 2.97
CA ALA A 354 9.19 16.81 4.07
C ALA A 354 8.72 15.68 5.00
N THR A 355 8.57 14.47 4.44
CA THR A 355 8.23 13.23 5.17
C THR A 355 9.15 12.10 4.71
N ALA A 356 9.11 10.96 5.38
CA ALA A 356 9.88 9.79 4.98
C ALA A 356 9.25 9.00 3.81
N VAL A 357 8.12 9.46 3.25
CA VAL A 357 7.55 8.96 1.98
C VAL A 357 8.10 9.81 0.82
N PRO A 358 9.06 9.33 0.03
CA PRO A 358 9.70 10.13 -1.01
C PRO A 358 8.99 10.07 -2.37
N GLN A 359 7.89 9.32 -2.52
CA GLN A 359 7.14 9.17 -3.76
C GLN A 359 6.13 10.33 -3.92
N ARG A 360 6.66 11.51 -4.33
CA ARG A 360 5.91 12.76 -4.46
C ARG A 360 5.80 13.27 -5.90
N SER A 361 6.05 12.37 -6.87
CA SER A 361 5.89 12.66 -8.31
C SER A 361 5.14 11.54 -9.05
N SER A 362 4.62 10.58 -8.31
CA SER A 362 3.88 9.44 -8.86
C SER A 362 2.45 9.81 -9.18
N VAL A 363 1.88 9.18 -10.20
CA VAL A 363 0.50 9.36 -10.67
C VAL A 363 -0.34 8.11 -10.45
N LEU A 364 0.29 6.95 -10.33
CA LEU A 364 -0.34 5.68 -10.00
C LEU A 364 0.43 4.96 -8.89
N LYS A 365 -0.32 4.24 -8.06
CA LYS A 365 0.20 3.26 -7.10
C LYS A 365 -0.38 1.90 -7.44
N LEU A 366 0.48 0.93 -7.73
CA LEU A 366 0.10 -0.43 -8.08
C LEU A 366 0.23 -1.36 -6.88
N GLN A 367 -0.77 -2.21 -6.74
CA GLN A 367 -0.75 -3.35 -5.84
C GLN A 367 -1.01 -4.61 -6.67
N THR A 368 -0.02 -5.47 -6.78
CA THR A 368 -0.21 -6.81 -7.26
C THR A 368 -0.48 -7.67 -6.04
N TYR A 369 -1.71 -8.13 -5.90
CA TYR A 369 -2.19 -8.82 -4.72
C TYR A 369 -2.67 -10.21 -5.08
N TRP A 370 -2.15 -11.18 -4.40
CA TRP A 370 -2.45 -12.58 -4.61
C TRP A 370 -2.91 -13.22 -3.35
N THR A 371 -4.10 -13.80 -3.41
CA THR A 371 -4.55 -14.71 -2.38
C THR A 371 -4.86 -16.06 -2.98
N TRP A 372 -4.74 -17.07 -2.17
CA TRP A 372 -5.19 -18.42 -2.47
C TRP A 372 -5.89 -18.96 -1.25
N ASP A 373 -7.05 -19.57 -1.50
CA ASP A 373 -7.78 -20.30 -0.48
C ASP A 373 -7.44 -21.79 -0.67
N LYS A 374 -7.34 -22.50 0.42
CA LYS A 374 -7.42 -23.94 0.39
C LYS A 374 -8.88 -24.35 0.19
N ASP A 375 -9.11 -25.49 -0.43
CA ASP A 375 -10.38 -26.09 -0.81
C ASP A 375 -11.62 -25.74 0.02
N ALA A 376 -12.82 -26.03 -0.53
CA ALA A 376 -14.14 -25.71 -0.02
C ALA A 376 -14.49 -26.21 1.41
N ASN A 377 -13.55 -26.83 2.12
CA ASN A 377 -13.68 -27.34 3.49
C ASN A 377 -12.93 -26.50 4.54
N PHE A 378 -12.79 -25.19 4.30
CA PHE A 378 -12.12 -24.27 5.21
C PHE A 378 -12.74 -24.28 6.63
N ASP A 379 -12.05 -24.85 7.62
CA ASP A 379 -12.48 -24.89 9.02
C ASP A 379 -12.01 -23.67 9.87
N GLY A 380 -11.33 -22.76 9.25
CA GLY A 380 -11.01 -21.42 9.78
C GLY A 380 -9.70 -21.27 10.54
N VAL A 381 -9.06 -22.31 11.06
CA VAL A 381 -7.85 -22.16 11.90
C VAL A 381 -6.68 -23.02 11.43
N HIS A 382 -6.90 -24.28 11.16
CA HIS A 382 -5.83 -25.21 10.78
C HIS A 382 -5.37 -25.03 9.34
N ASP A 383 -6.27 -24.66 8.44
CA ASP A 383 -6.00 -24.56 7.00
C ASP A 383 -5.03 -23.41 6.62
N TYR A 384 -4.93 -22.36 7.42
CA TYR A 384 -3.93 -21.28 7.19
C TYR A 384 -2.50 -21.73 7.38
N LEU A 385 -2.25 -22.43 8.47
CA LEU A 385 -0.92 -22.92 8.79
C LEU A 385 -0.49 -23.96 7.75
N ASP A 386 -1.41 -24.84 7.36
CA ASP A 386 -1.16 -25.92 6.40
C ASP A 386 -0.94 -25.38 4.98
N ALA A 387 -1.76 -24.47 4.49
CA ALA A 387 -1.63 -23.90 3.15
C ALA A 387 -0.35 -23.05 2.98
N ARG A 388 0.18 -22.47 4.07
CA ARG A 388 1.43 -21.74 4.06
C ARG A 388 2.64 -22.66 4.24
N ALA A 389 2.48 -23.71 5.03
CA ALA A 389 3.51 -24.71 5.27
C ALA A 389 3.69 -25.69 4.10
N ASP A 390 2.65 -25.87 3.28
CA ASP A 390 2.73 -26.75 2.10
C ASP A 390 3.22 -25.98 0.86
N PRO A 391 4.50 -26.12 0.50
CA PRO A 391 5.06 -25.44 -0.66
C PRO A 391 4.40 -25.86 -1.97
N THR A 392 3.73 -27.02 -2.04
CA THR A 392 3.04 -27.45 -3.26
C THR A 392 1.80 -26.61 -3.56
N ILE A 393 1.18 -26.05 -2.53
CA ILE A 393 0.03 -25.14 -2.67
C ILE A 393 0.51 -23.71 -2.96
N ALA A 394 1.45 -23.19 -2.18
CA ALA A 394 1.88 -21.80 -2.28
C ALA A 394 2.79 -21.52 -3.48
N GLN A 395 3.70 -22.47 -3.82
CA GLN A 395 4.75 -22.22 -4.81
C GLN A 395 4.24 -21.84 -6.20
N PRO A 396 3.21 -22.48 -6.79
CA PRO A 396 2.69 -22.05 -8.08
C PRO A 396 2.19 -20.61 -8.10
N HIS A 397 1.62 -20.14 -6.98
CA HIS A 397 1.14 -18.76 -6.82
C HIS A 397 2.30 -17.78 -6.68
N LEU A 398 3.31 -18.14 -5.89
CA LEU A 398 4.53 -17.34 -5.74
C LEU A 398 5.31 -17.24 -7.05
N ASP A 399 5.47 -18.32 -7.77
CA ASP A 399 6.18 -18.34 -9.06
C ASP A 399 5.49 -17.45 -10.09
N TRP A 400 4.16 -17.49 -10.12
CA TRP A 400 3.42 -16.68 -11.08
C TRP A 400 3.52 -15.17 -10.75
N ILE A 401 3.34 -14.73 -9.50
CA ILE A 401 3.46 -13.31 -9.13
C ILE A 401 4.89 -12.81 -9.34
N ARG A 402 5.91 -13.62 -9.02
CA ARG A 402 7.33 -13.31 -9.26
C ARG A 402 7.63 -13.14 -10.73
N SER A 403 7.15 -14.06 -11.57
CA SER A 403 7.29 -13.99 -13.02
C SER A 403 6.60 -12.75 -13.58
N PHE A 404 5.36 -12.50 -13.18
CA PHE A 404 4.63 -11.31 -13.63
C PHE A 404 5.37 -10.02 -13.28
N TYR A 405 5.81 -9.88 -12.04
CA TYR A 405 6.52 -8.69 -11.57
C TYR A 405 7.88 -8.53 -12.28
N ALA A 406 8.64 -9.59 -12.42
CA ALA A 406 9.91 -9.58 -13.13
C ALA A 406 9.74 -9.19 -14.61
N ASP A 407 8.72 -9.70 -15.29
CA ASP A 407 8.44 -9.36 -16.68
C ASP A 407 7.98 -7.91 -16.83
N MET A 408 7.15 -7.38 -15.90
CA MET A 408 6.74 -5.97 -15.89
C MET A 408 7.93 -5.01 -15.85
N TYR A 409 8.96 -5.35 -15.09
CA TYR A 409 10.11 -4.50 -14.82
C TYR A 409 11.42 -5.07 -15.38
N GLN A 410 11.36 -5.96 -16.36
CA GLN A 410 12.53 -6.60 -16.97
C GLN A 410 13.60 -5.59 -17.45
N PRO A 411 13.26 -4.43 -18.07
CA PRO A 411 14.28 -3.46 -18.48
C PRO A 411 15.06 -2.83 -17.32
N THR A 412 14.56 -2.93 -16.10
CA THR A 412 15.16 -2.36 -14.88
C THR A 412 15.64 -3.43 -13.90
N GLY A 413 15.87 -4.66 -14.40
CA GLY A 413 16.41 -5.76 -13.60
C GLY A 413 15.35 -6.57 -12.85
N GLY A 414 14.06 -6.51 -13.28
CA GLY A 414 12.96 -7.28 -12.70
C GLY A 414 12.27 -6.60 -11.51
N VAL A 415 12.66 -5.36 -11.18
CA VAL A 415 12.03 -4.53 -10.13
C VAL A 415 11.84 -3.10 -10.64
N PRO A 416 10.93 -2.29 -10.07
CA PRO A 416 10.73 -0.90 -10.47
C PRO A 416 12.04 -0.09 -10.38
N ALA A 417 12.26 0.80 -11.34
CA ALA A 417 13.36 1.76 -11.25
C ALA A 417 13.06 2.84 -10.19
N VAL A 418 14.11 3.39 -9.62
CA VAL A 418 14.05 4.58 -8.78
C VAL A 418 14.89 5.66 -9.44
N PRO A 419 14.30 6.79 -9.86
CA PRO A 419 15.06 7.94 -10.32
C PRO A 419 16.08 8.37 -9.25
N SER A 420 17.30 8.70 -9.66
CA SER A 420 18.28 9.29 -8.75
C SER A 420 18.40 10.79 -9.04
N SER A 421 18.77 11.58 -8.02
CA SER A 421 19.11 12.99 -8.20
C SER A 421 20.24 13.20 -9.22
N ALA A 422 21.15 12.22 -9.37
CA ALA A 422 22.24 12.22 -10.33
C ALA A 422 21.84 11.74 -11.75
N ALA A 423 20.71 11.03 -11.89
CA ALA A 423 20.16 10.56 -13.17
C ALA A 423 18.64 10.75 -13.13
N PRO A 424 18.15 11.96 -13.50
CA PRO A 424 16.72 12.15 -13.69
C PRO A 424 16.22 11.14 -14.70
N ALA A 425 15.00 10.68 -14.51
CA ALA A 425 14.36 9.53 -15.15
C ALA A 425 14.37 9.54 -16.70
N ALA A 426 15.53 9.43 -17.31
CA ALA A 426 15.65 9.22 -18.75
C ALA A 426 15.00 7.87 -19.10
N GLY A 427 13.70 7.91 -19.44
CA GLY A 427 12.95 6.77 -19.96
C GLY A 427 12.37 5.81 -18.91
N HIS A 428 12.44 6.11 -17.61
CA HIS A 428 11.83 5.28 -16.57
C HIS A 428 10.49 5.86 -16.12
N THR A 429 9.45 5.02 -16.10
CA THR A 429 8.08 5.40 -15.72
C THR A 429 7.73 5.02 -14.28
N THR A 430 8.69 4.53 -13.49
CA THR A 430 8.47 4.01 -12.13
C THR A 430 9.21 4.81 -11.06
N ASP A 431 8.78 4.67 -9.80
CA ASP A 431 9.24 5.47 -8.67
C ASP A 431 9.41 4.62 -7.39
N GLY A 432 9.84 3.37 -7.55
CA GLY A 432 10.02 2.44 -6.44
C GLY A 432 8.73 1.79 -5.95
N CYS A 433 8.69 1.46 -4.66
CA CYS A 433 7.65 0.65 -4.03
C CYS A 433 7.05 1.31 -2.79
N TYR A 434 5.88 0.83 -2.36
CA TYR A 434 5.20 1.29 -1.15
C TYR A 434 5.53 0.39 0.04
N ILE A 435 6.11 0.94 1.11
CA ILE A 435 6.53 0.16 2.30
C ILE A 435 5.35 -0.42 3.08
N GLY A 436 4.13 0.13 2.92
CA GLY A 436 2.92 -0.45 3.50
C GLY A 436 2.52 -1.79 2.85
N TYR A 437 3.04 -2.08 1.65
CA TYR A 437 2.97 -3.37 0.98
C TYR A 437 4.37 -3.98 0.94
N CYS A 438 4.88 -4.34 2.12
CA CYS A 438 6.21 -4.93 2.25
C CYS A 438 6.29 -6.26 1.48
N ASP A 439 7.42 -6.47 0.79
CA ASP A 439 7.68 -7.64 -0.07
C ASP A 439 9.07 -8.19 0.27
N ALA A 440 9.10 -9.31 0.97
CA ALA A 440 10.33 -9.95 1.42
C ALA A 440 11.23 -10.40 0.26
N ASP A 441 10.68 -10.68 -0.91
CA ASP A 441 11.42 -11.06 -2.12
C ASP A 441 12.43 -9.96 -2.53
N LEU A 442 12.09 -8.68 -2.33
CA LEU A 442 12.97 -7.56 -2.66
C LEU A 442 14.27 -7.56 -1.86
N SER A 443 14.27 -8.15 -0.67
CA SER A 443 15.45 -8.30 0.19
C SER A 443 16.12 -9.65 0.07
N ASP A 444 15.66 -10.53 -0.81
CA ASP A 444 16.23 -11.84 -1.08
C ASP A 444 17.20 -11.78 -2.27
N PRO A 445 18.51 -11.98 -2.08
CA PRO A 445 19.46 -11.92 -3.17
C PRO A 445 19.31 -13.03 -4.22
N ALA A 446 18.56 -14.10 -3.91
CA ALA A 446 18.24 -15.13 -4.90
C ALA A 446 17.12 -14.68 -5.86
N ILE A 447 16.24 -13.77 -5.42
CA ILE A 447 15.10 -13.27 -6.20
C ILE A 447 15.39 -11.88 -6.77
N ASN A 448 16.02 -11.00 -5.98
CA ASN A 448 16.47 -9.67 -6.39
C ASN A 448 17.99 -9.56 -6.27
N PRO A 449 18.76 -10.15 -7.21
CA PRO A 449 20.22 -10.19 -7.13
C PRO A 449 20.81 -8.77 -7.25
N PRO A 450 21.81 -8.41 -6.42
CA PRO A 450 22.41 -7.07 -6.41
C PRO A 450 23.03 -6.63 -7.75
N ALA A 451 23.41 -7.59 -8.58
CA ALA A 451 24.02 -7.31 -9.89
C ALA A 451 23.04 -6.72 -10.91
N ASN A 452 21.75 -7.04 -10.80
CA ASN A 452 20.72 -6.71 -11.77
C ASN A 452 19.57 -5.88 -11.19
N GLY A 453 19.39 -5.92 -9.86
CA GLY A 453 18.27 -5.28 -9.18
C GLY A 453 18.66 -4.00 -8.45
N GLN A 454 17.65 -3.30 -7.96
CA GLN A 454 17.82 -2.18 -7.05
C GLN A 454 17.90 -2.70 -5.60
N PRO A 455 18.74 -2.11 -4.73
CA PRO A 455 18.69 -2.44 -3.30
C PRO A 455 17.30 -2.19 -2.75
N TRP A 456 16.73 -3.16 -2.01
CA TRP A 456 15.35 -3.09 -1.51
C TRP A 456 15.01 -1.79 -0.77
N HIS A 457 15.95 -1.29 0.04
CA HIS A 457 15.75 -0.04 0.79
C HIS A 457 15.69 1.18 -0.12
N ARG A 458 16.35 1.16 -1.29
CA ARG A 458 16.25 2.24 -2.28
C ARG A 458 14.88 2.27 -2.95
N LEU A 459 14.27 1.11 -3.16
CA LEU A 459 12.91 1.02 -3.71
C LEU A 459 11.86 1.69 -2.82
N TYR A 460 12.03 1.59 -1.50
CA TYR A 460 11.09 2.19 -0.54
C TYR A 460 11.44 3.62 -0.16
N TYR A 461 12.74 3.92 0.06
CA TYR A 461 13.15 5.15 0.75
C TYR A 461 14.01 6.08 -0.10
N LYS A 462 14.40 5.67 -1.31
CA LYS A 462 15.28 6.45 -2.20
C LYS A 462 16.55 6.96 -1.45
N ASP A 463 16.82 8.25 -1.55
CA ASP A 463 17.99 8.89 -0.91
C ASP A 463 17.75 9.16 0.60
N SER A 464 16.52 9.01 1.09
CA SER A 464 16.17 9.18 2.52
C SER A 464 16.74 8.08 3.44
N TYR A 465 17.22 6.96 2.88
CA TYR A 465 17.64 5.82 3.68
C TYR A 465 18.79 6.11 4.65
N GLN A 466 19.76 6.94 4.25
CA GLN A 466 20.89 7.30 5.13
C GLN A 466 20.43 8.08 6.36
N LYS A 467 19.48 9.01 6.20
CA LYS A 467 18.87 9.74 7.33
C LYS A 467 18.14 8.78 8.26
N LEU A 468 17.38 7.82 7.72
CA LEU A 468 16.72 6.77 8.50
C LEU A 468 17.74 5.92 9.29
N GLN A 469 18.88 5.57 8.70
CA GLN A 469 19.95 4.84 9.39
C GLN A 469 20.56 5.64 10.53
N ALA A 470 20.81 6.94 10.34
CA ALA A 470 21.30 7.82 11.40
C ALA A 470 20.30 7.91 12.56
N THR A 471 19.01 8.07 12.26
CA THR A 471 17.92 8.07 13.24
C THR A 471 17.86 6.74 13.99
N LYS A 472 17.99 5.61 13.28
CA LYS A 472 18.05 4.27 13.88
C LYS A 472 19.22 4.12 14.83
N ALA A 473 20.42 4.56 14.44
CA ALA A 473 21.62 4.49 15.27
C ALA A 473 21.48 5.32 16.57
N HIS A 474 20.74 6.42 16.52
CA HIS A 474 20.50 7.25 17.70
C HIS A 474 19.44 6.65 18.65
N TRP A 475 18.29 6.17 18.10
CA TRP A 475 17.12 5.79 18.89
C TRP A 475 17.02 4.31 19.22
N ASP A 476 17.59 3.43 18.39
CA ASP A 476 17.69 1.98 18.63
C ASP A 476 19.10 1.46 18.31
N PRO A 477 20.15 1.99 18.99
CA PRO A 477 21.54 1.62 18.72
C PRO A 477 21.84 0.14 18.92
N ARG A 478 20.98 -0.57 19.59
CA ARG A 478 21.09 -2.00 19.89
C ARG A 478 20.33 -2.88 18.92
N ASN A 479 19.64 -2.27 17.96
CA ASN A 479 18.81 -2.96 16.98
C ASN A 479 17.81 -3.94 17.62
N VAL A 480 17.12 -3.48 18.68
CA VAL A 480 16.09 -4.24 19.40
C VAL A 480 14.89 -4.48 18.50
N PHE A 481 14.47 -3.41 17.80
CA PHE A 481 13.33 -3.44 16.87
C PHE A 481 13.83 -3.74 15.47
N ARG A 482 13.74 -4.99 15.06
CA ARG A 482 14.23 -5.45 13.76
C ARG A 482 13.33 -6.51 13.16
N HIS A 483 13.30 -6.52 11.84
CA HIS A 483 12.75 -7.57 10.98
C HIS A 483 13.53 -7.57 9.66
N ARG A 484 13.23 -8.47 8.75
CA ARG A 484 13.98 -8.66 7.50
C ARG A 484 14.17 -7.37 6.68
N GLN A 485 13.17 -6.49 6.65
CA GLN A 485 13.20 -5.19 5.95
C GLN A 485 13.20 -3.98 6.90
N SER A 486 13.58 -4.12 8.15
CA SER A 486 13.76 -2.97 9.04
C SER A 486 14.97 -2.12 8.62
N ILE A 487 14.93 -0.83 9.00
CA ILE A 487 16.07 0.08 8.83
C ILE A 487 17.29 -0.50 9.54
N ARG A 488 18.42 -0.61 8.85
CA ARG A 488 19.65 -1.18 9.36
C ARG A 488 20.52 -0.12 10.01
N LEU A 489 21.31 -0.52 10.99
CA LEU A 489 22.35 0.37 11.54
C LEU A 489 23.38 0.73 10.46
N PRO A 490 23.99 1.92 10.51
CA PRO A 490 25.09 2.28 9.61
C PRO A 490 26.23 1.26 9.67
N GLY A 491 26.80 0.89 8.52
CA GLY A 491 27.88 -0.08 8.43
C GLY A 491 27.50 -1.55 8.65
N ALA A 492 26.26 -1.85 8.98
CA ALA A 492 25.78 -3.23 8.96
C ALA A 492 25.70 -3.69 7.49
N GLY A 493 26.60 -4.57 7.07
CA GLY A 493 26.59 -5.22 5.76
C GLY A 493 25.25 -5.92 5.50
N GLN A 494 25.01 -6.32 4.27
CA GLN A 494 23.86 -7.18 3.95
C GLN A 494 23.90 -8.39 4.90
N LEU A 495 22.86 -8.56 5.70
CA LEU A 495 22.67 -9.83 6.39
C LEU A 495 22.63 -10.88 5.28
N THR A 496 23.63 -11.75 5.23
CA THR A 496 23.57 -12.94 4.40
C THR A 496 22.27 -13.64 4.74
N ALA A 497 21.50 -14.01 3.74
CA ALA A 497 20.29 -14.79 3.93
C ALA A 497 20.62 -15.94 4.90
N GLU A 498 20.04 -15.92 6.09
CA GLU A 498 20.04 -17.11 6.92
C GLU A 498 19.31 -18.16 6.08
N SER A 499 20.04 -19.18 5.69
CA SER A 499 19.49 -20.30 4.90
C SER A 499 18.23 -20.80 5.57
N PRO A 500 17.15 -21.06 4.82
CA PRO A 500 16.01 -21.76 5.40
C PRO A 500 16.49 -23.03 6.06
N PRO A 501 15.96 -23.45 7.20
CA PRO A 501 16.34 -24.71 7.81
C PRO A 501 16.12 -25.81 6.77
N ALA A 502 17.15 -26.60 6.52
CA ALA A 502 17.06 -27.75 5.65
C ALA A 502 15.88 -28.61 6.14
N ALA A 503 14.98 -28.94 5.23
CA ALA A 503 13.88 -29.85 5.50
C ALA A 503 14.49 -31.12 6.11
N GLY A 504 14.23 -31.34 7.40
CA GLY A 504 14.68 -32.52 8.11
C GLY A 504 14.06 -33.73 7.45
N GLY A 505 14.91 -34.57 6.85
CA GLY A 505 14.49 -35.87 6.36
C GLY A 505 13.90 -36.67 7.53
N ALA A 506 12.69 -37.10 7.35
CA ALA A 506 12.06 -38.10 8.21
C ALA A 506 12.88 -39.40 8.15
N GLY A 507 13.41 -39.83 9.28
CA GLY A 507 13.85 -41.17 9.55
C GLY A 507 12.93 -41.77 10.59
#